data_294d08bbd983c22b13569bcb6a2a6db5
#
_entry.id   294d08bbd983c22b13569bcb6a2a6db5
#
_cell.length_a   1.000
_cell.length_b   1.000
_cell.length_c   1.000
_cell.angle_alpha   90.00
_cell.angle_beta   90.00
_cell.angle_gamma   90.00
#
_symmetry.space_group_name_H-M   'P 1'
#
loop_
_entity.id
_entity.type
_entity.pdbx_description
1 polymer ?
#
loop_
_entity_poly.entity_id
_entity_poly.type
_entity_poly.pdbx_seq_one_letter_code
_entity_poly.pdbx_strand_id
1 'polypeptide(L)'
;MEECVDGEFQNFKAKGGAFTREEFFGKYPELKERVAAMSDQDIWRLNRGGHDPHKVYAAYAAAVAHKGQPSIVLAKTVKGYGMGDAGEGQNITHQQKSMDIESLKTFRTRFDLPISDKEVENLAYYKPGKDSPELKYMMERRNALGGFLPIRKKQGNKLNVPSIDAFSKQLESSGDREISTTMAFVRILTTLVKDKDIGKFIVPIVPDEARTFGMEGM
;
A
#
# COMPACT_ATOMS: atom_id res chain seq x y z
N MET A 1 -7.57 -20.46 -12.71
CA MET A 1 -7.57 -19.11 -12.09
C MET A 1 -8.19 -18.07 -13.01
N GLU A 2 -8.02 -18.17 -14.31
CA GLU A 2 -8.63 -17.26 -15.29
C GLU A 2 -10.17 -17.35 -15.32
N GLU A 3 -10.72 -18.49 -14.96
CA GLU A 3 -12.16 -18.74 -14.92
C GLU A 3 -12.83 -18.31 -13.61
N CYS A 4 -12.04 -17.93 -12.58
CA CYS A 4 -12.59 -17.49 -11.31
C CYS A 4 -13.13 -16.06 -11.44
N VAL A 5 -14.38 -15.87 -11.07
CA VAL A 5 -15.08 -14.57 -11.15
C VAL A 5 -15.34 -14.00 -9.76
N ASP A 6 -15.43 -12.68 -9.69
CA ASP A 6 -15.79 -11.91 -8.48
C ASP A 6 -15.02 -12.35 -7.21
N GLY A 7 -15.75 -12.68 -6.16
CA GLY A 7 -15.19 -13.11 -4.88
C GLY A 7 -14.73 -14.56 -4.80
N GLU A 8 -14.93 -15.39 -5.84
CA GLU A 8 -14.56 -16.81 -5.81
C GLU A 8 -13.06 -16.98 -5.50
N PHE A 9 -12.21 -16.19 -6.15
CA PHE A 9 -10.77 -16.26 -5.95
C PHE A 9 -10.31 -15.86 -4.54
N GLN A 10 -11.04 -14.95 -3.89
CA GLN A 10 -10.79 -14.55 -2.51
C GLN A 10 -11.22 -15.65 -1.52
N ASN A 11 -12.33 -16.35 -1.82
CA ASN A 11 -12.83 -17.43 -1.00
C ASN A 11 -11.82 -18.55 -0.80
N PHE A 12 -10.97 -18.84 -1.78
CA PHE A 12 -9.91 -19.84 -1.64
C PHE A 12 -8.92 -19.53 -0.53
N LYS A 13 -8.76 -18.27 -0.17
CA LYS A 13 -7.94 -17.89 0.99
C LYS A 13 -8.77 -17.76 2.28
N ALA A 14 -9.91 -17.12 2.19
CA ALA A 14 -10.76 -16.82 3.34
C ALA A 14 -11.39 -18.08 3.99
N LYS A 15 -11.77 -19.07 3.18
CA LYS A 15 -12.44 -20.29 3.66
C LYS A 15 -11.51 -21.45 4.02
N GLY A 16 -10.19 -21.24 3.92
CA GLY A 16 -9.19 -22.22 4.35
C GLY A 16 -8.81 -23.28 3.33
N GLY A 17 -7.87 -24.14 3.73
CA GLY A 17 -7.24 -25.12 2.84
C GLY A 17 -8.16 -26.24 2.39
N ALA A 18 -9.04 -26.73 3.27
CA ALA A 18 -10.02 -27.75 2.91
C ALA A 18 -10.94 -27.28 1.78
N PHE A 19 -11.48 -26.08 1.89
CA PHE A 19 -12.30 -25.48 0.84
C PHE A 19 -11.52 -25.33 -0.48
N THR A 20 -10.27 -24.87 -0.40
CA THR A 20 -9.42 -24.71 -1.58
C THR A 20 -9.08 -26.04 -2.23
N ARG A 21 -8.89 -27.10 -1.43
CA ARG A 21 -8.67 -28.47 -1.93
C ARG A 21 -9.83 -28.92 -2.83
N GLU A 22 -11.06 -28.78 -2.33
CA GLU A 22 -12.24 -29.26 -3.05
C GLU A 22 -12.64 -28.33 -4.20
N GLU A 23 -12.76 -27.04 -3.94
CA GLU A 23 -13.39 -26.09 -4.86
C GLU A 23 -12.41 -25.52 -5.92
N PHE A 24 -11.10 -25.61 -5.69
CA PHE A 24 -10.10 -25.19 -6.66
C PHE A 24 -9.34 -26.37 -7.26
N PHE A 25 -8.60 -27.12 -6.44
CA PHE A 25 -7.81 -28.24 -6.93
C PHE A 25 -8.67 -29.45 -7.33
N GLY A 26 -9.81 -29.64 -6.66
CA GLY A 26 -10.75 -30.72 -6.95
C GLY A 26 -11.45 -30.64 -8.31
N LYS A 27 -11.45 -29.45 -8.95
CA LYS A 27 -12.06 -29.25 -10.28
C LYS A 27 -11.38 -30.05 -11.39
N TYR A 28 -10.09 -30.36 -11.23
CA TYR A 28 -9.28 -31.04 -12.24
C TYR A 28 -8.51 -32.20 -11.63
N PRO A 29 -8.61 -33.43 -12.17
CA PRO A 29 -7.96 -34.61 -11.63
C PRO A 29 -6.44 -34.42 -11.43
N GLU A 30 -5.76 -33.78 -12.36
CA GLU A 30 -4.31 -33.55 -12.33
C GLU A 30 -3.91 -32.60 -11.20
N LEU A 31 -4.74 -31.63 -10.85
CA LEU A 31 -4.51 -30.73 -9.74
C LEU A 31 -4.81 -31.40 -8.41
N LYS A 32 -5.87 -32.21 -8.36
CA LYS A 32 -6.23 -33.01 -7.18
C LYS A 32 -5.09 -33.95 -6.78
N GLU A 33 -4.50 -34.65 -7.75
CA GLU A 33 -3.36 -35.53 -7.54
C GLU A 33 -2.14 -34.77 -6.99
N ARG A 34 -1.84 -33.59 -7.53
CA ARG A 34 -0.69 -32.77 -7.07
C ARG A 34 -0.78 -32.35 -5.60
N VAL A 35 -1.96 -32.19 -5.06
CA VAL A 35 -2.17 -31.77 -3.67
C VAL A 35 -2.57 -32.93 -2.75
N ALA A 36 -2.63 -34.15 -3.25
CA ALA A 36 -3.09 -35.31 -2.49
C ALA A 36 -2.30 -35.55 -1.19
N ALA A 37 -1.00 -35.34 -1.23
CA ALA A 37 -0.11 -35.51 -0.08
C ALA A 37 0.02 -34.26 0.82
N MET A 38 -0.57 -33.11 0.42
CA MET A 38 -0.51 -31.89 1.21
C MET A 38 -1.59 -31.86 2.29
N SER A 39 -1.28 -31.35 3.48
CA SER A 39 -2.30 -31.04 4.47
C SER A 39 -3.15 -29.83 4.03
N ASP A 40 -4.32 -29.64 4.63
CA ASP A 40 -5.12 -28.45 4.36
C ASP A 40 -4.40 -27.16 4.81
N GLN A 41 -3.59 -27.26 5.85
CA GLN A 41 -2.75 -26.16 6.29
C GLN A 41 -1.66 -25.80 5.27
N ASP A 42 -1.07 -26.80 4.62
CA ASP A 42 -0.08 -26.56 3.56
C ASP A 42 -0.74 -25.91 2.33
N ILE A 43 -1.93 -26.38 1.96
CA ILE A 43 -2.71 -25.75 0.87
C ILE A 43 -3.06 -24.31 1.22
N TRP A 44 -3.47 -24.04 2.47
CA TRP A 44 -3.73 -22.67 2.91
C TRP A 44 -2.50 -21.77 2.87
N ARG A 45 -1.31 -22.32 3.14
CA ARG A 45 -0.03 -21.61 3.08
C ARG A 45 0.47 -21.33 1.66
N LEU A 46 -0.11 -21.93 0.64
CA LEU A 46 0.24 -21.61 -0.75
C LEU A 46 -0.04 -20.13 -1.01
N ASN A 47 1.04 -19.37 -1.20
CA ASN A 47 0.96 -17.95 -1.43
C ASN A 47 0.82 -17.61 -2.93
N ARG A 48 0.11 -16.53 -3.21
CA ARG A 48 0.18 -15.90 -4.52
C ARG A 48 1.55 -15.28 -4.72
N GLY A 49 2.02 -15.22 -5.97
CA GLY A 49 3.37 -14.72 -6.29
C GLY A 49 3.69 -13.34 -5.71
N GLY A 50 2.69 -12.46 -5.60
CA GLY A 50 2.84 -11.14 -5.00
C GLY A 50 3.09 -11.12 -3.48
N HIS A 51 2.92 -12.26 -2.80
CA HIS A 51 3.25 -12.45 -1.37
C HIS A 51 4.47 -13.36 -1.14
N ASP A 52 5.09 -13.82 -2.21
CA ASP A 52 6.32 -14.59 -2.13
C ASP A 52 7.51 -13.61 -2.17
N PRO A 53 8.27 -13.45 -1.05
CA PRO A 53 9.33 -12.44 -0.98
C PRO A 53 10.45 -12.70 -1.99
N HIS A 54 10.75 -13.96 -2.31
CA HIS A 54 11.78 -14.31 -3.30
C HIS A 54 11.37 -13.91 -4.72
N LYS A 55 10.12 -14.19 -5.09
CA LYS A 55 9.57 -13.80 -6.40
C LYS A 55 9.45 -12.30 -6.55
N VAL A 56 8.97 -11.62 -5.51
CA VAL A 56 8.87 -10.16 -5.50
C VAL A 56 10.25 -9.53 -5.64
N TYR A 57 11.22 -9.98 -4.85
CA TYR A 57 12.59 -9.49 -4.96
C TYR A 57 13.18 -9.73 -6.37
N ALA A 58 13.05 -10.93 -6.91
CA ALA A 58 13.56 -11.28 -8.24
C ALA A 58 12.94 -10.41 -9.34
N ALA A 59 11.63 -10.18 -9.29
CA ALA A 59 10.92 -9.33 -10.24
C ALA A 59 11.42 -7.88 -10.19
N TYR A 60 11.56 -7.31 -9.00
CA TYR A 60 12.10 -5.95 -8.84
C TYR A 60 13.57 -5.84 -9.23
N ALA A 61 14.39 -6.82 -8.88
CA ALA A 61 15.79 -6.84 -9.28
C ALA A 61 15.95 -6.86 -10.82
N ALA A 62 15.15 -7.68 -11.50
CA ALA A 62 15.11 -7.71 -12.97
C ALA A 62 14.63 -6.38 -13.55
N ALA A 63 13.57 -5.78 -13.00
CA ALA A 63 13.05 -4.49 -13.44
C ALA A 63 14.07 -3.36 -13.29
N VAL A 64 14.82 -3.32 -12.17
CA VAL A 64 15.88 -2.31 -11.94
C VAL A 64 17.06 -2.50 -12.88
N ALA A 65 17.41 -3.75 -13.20
CA ALA A 65 18.50 -4.06 -14.13
C ALA A 65 18.14 -3.75 -15.60
N HIS A 66 16.86 -3.77 -15.96
CA HIS A 66 16.38 -3.53 -17.32
C HIS A 66 16.58 -2.06 -17.70
N LYS A 67 17.12 -1.84 -18.92
CA LYS A 67 17.41 -0.50 -19.47
C LYS A 67 16.70 -0.30 -20.80
N GLY A 68 16.51 0.95 -21.18
CA GLY A 68 15.98 1.35 -22.48
C GLY A 68 14.48 1.50 -22.57
N GLN A 69 13.71 0.95 -21.60
CA GLN A 69 12.26 1.12 -21.53
C GLN A 69 11.77 0.97 -20.08
N PRO A 70 10.59 1.53 -19.74
CA PRO A 70 9.98 1.32 -18.42
C PRO A 70 9.64 -0.14 -18.17
N SER A 71 9.75 -0.57 -16.89
CA SER A 71 9.35 -1.90 -16.43
C SER A 71 8.17 -1.80 -15.49
N ILE A 72 7.18 -2.68 -15.65
CA ILE A 72 6.01 -2.77 -14.79
C ILE A 72 5.99 -4.15 -14.15
N VAL A 73 5.83 -4.21 -12.83
CA VAL A 73 5.67 -5.45 -12.07
C VAL A 73 4.22 -5.60 -11.63
N LEU A 74 3.53 -6.60 -12.17
CA LEU A 74 2.15 -6.94 -11.79
C LEU A 74 2.17 -7.96 -10.66
N ALA A 75 1.89 -7.51 -9.45
CA ALA A 75 1.90 -8.34 -8.25
C ALA A 75 0.48 -8.85 -7.92
N LYS A 76 0.25 -10.16 -8.05
CA LYS A 76 -1.00 -10.79 -7.63
C LYS A 76 -1.00 -10.99 -6.12
N THR A 77 -1.84 -10.26 -5.41
CA THR A 77 -1.93 -10.25 -3.95
C THR A 77 -3.33 -10.62 -3.44
N VAL A 78 -3.45 -10.77 -2.14
CA VAL A 78 -4.72 -10.95 -1.41
C VAL A 78 -4.96 -9.73 -0.53
N LYS A 79 -6.16 -9.19 -0.56
CA LYS A 79 -6.55 -8.09 0.33
C LYS A 79 -6.49 -8.56 1.79
N GLY A 80 -5.90 -7.75 2.66
CA GLY A 80 -5.76 -8.10 4.07
C GLY A 80 -4.75 -9.21 4.36
N TYR A 81 -3.78 -9.45 3.47
CA TYR A 81 -2.74 -10.45 3.71
C TYR A 81 -2.08 -10.28 5.08
N GLY A 82 -2.04 -11.34 5.84
CA GLY A 82 -1.53 -11.36 7.20
C GLY A 82 -2.59 -11.22 8.29
N MET A 83 -3.77 -10.71 7.98
CA MET A 83 -4.81 -10.47 8.98
C MET A 83 -5.51 -11.76 9.45
N GLY A 84 -5.30 -12.90 8.78
CA GLY A 84 -5.95 -14.15 9.15
C GLY A 84 -7.47 -14.01 9.23
N ASP A 85 -8.07 -14.56 10.29
CA ASP A 85 -9.52 -14.53 10.49
C ASP A 85 -10.08 -13.10 10.64
N ALA A 86 -9.25 -12.13 11.02
CA ALA A 86 -9.67 -10.74 11.16
C ALA A 86 -10.00 -10.05 9.81
N GLY A 87 -9.71 -10.67 8.68
CA GLY A 87 -10.07 -10.06 7.40
C GLY A 87 -9.35 -10.56 6.16
N GLU A 88 -8.42 -11.50 6.26
CA GLU A 88 -7.63 -11.95 5.10
C GLU A 88 -8.53 -12.57 4.02
N GLY A 89 -8.49 -11.97 2.82
CA GLY A 89 -9.32 -12.38 1.69
C GLY A 89 -10.79 -11.99 1.81
N GLN A 90 -11.14 -11.11 2.72
CA GLN A 90 -12.52 -10.69 2.98
C GLN A 90 -12.77 -9.24 2.57
N ASN A 91 -13.97 -8.94 2.12
CA ASN A 91 -14.35 -7.58 1.71
C ASN A 91 -14.36 -6.59 2.87
N ILE A 92 -14.68 -7.07 4.09
CA ILE A 92 -14.70 -6.22 5.30
C ILE A 92 -13.35 -5.56 5.58
N THR A 93 -12.27 -6.13 5.11
CA THR A 93 -10.92 -5.56 5.27
C THR A 93 -10.82 -4.13 4.75
N HIS A 94 -11.64 -3.76 3.76
CA HIS A 94 -11.65 -2.40 3.22
C HIS A 94 -12.04 -1.35 4.27
N GLN A 95 -12.88 -1.73 5.23
CA GLN A 95 -13.40 -0.85 6.29
C GLN A 95 -12.85 -1.21 7.68
N GLN A 96 -12.00 -2.22 7.79
CA GLN A 96 -11.42 -2.64 9.06
C GLN A 96 -10.51 -1.55 9.61
N LYS A 97 -10.83 -1.08 10.83
CA LYS A 97 -10.11 0.02 11.48
C LYS A 97 -9.08 -0.45 12.50
N SER A 98 -9.29 -1.63 13.08
CA SER A 98 -8.42 -2.21 14.11
C SER A 98 -8.47 -3.73 14.08
N MET A 99 -7.43 -4.36 14.60
CA MET A 99 -7.38 -5.79 14.90
C MET A 99 -7.44 -5.96 16.43
N ASP A 100 -8.09 -7.03 16.87
CA ASP A 100 -8.05 -7.41 18.29
C ASP A 100 -6.66 -7.95 18.68
N ILE A 101 -6.41 -8.07 19.98
CA ILE A 101 -5.10 -8.50 20.52
C ILE A 101 -4.72 -9.90 20.05
N GLU A 102 -5.66 -10.84 19.99
CA GLU A 102 -5.38 -12.22 19.57
C GLU A 102 -5.03 -12.29 18.08
N SER A 103 -5.70 -11.51 17.24
CA SER A 103 -5.34 -11.36 15.83
C SER A 103 -3.96 -10.74 15.67
N LEU A 104 -3.58 -9.76 16.49
CA LEU A 104 -2.24 -9.17 16.48
C LEU A 104 -1.17 -10.19 16.93
N LYS A 105 -1.44 -11.01 17.94
CA LYS A 105 -0.54 -12.10 18.36
C LYS A 105 -0.37 -13.14 17.25
N THR A 106 -1.45 -13.47 16.57
CA THR A 106 -1.42 -14.36 15.40
C THR A 106 -0.58 -13.78 14.26
N PHE A 107 -0.74 -12.51 13.96
CA PHE A 107 0.08 -11.78 12.99
C PHE A 107 1.57 -11.81 13.37
N ARG A 108 1.89 -11.44 14.61
CA ARG A 108 3.24 -11.48 15.16
C ARG A 108 3.89 -12.86 14.97
N THR A 109 3.17 -13.91 15.34
CA THR A 109 3.65 -15.29 15.25
C THR A 109 3.84 -15.74 13.80
N ARG A 110 2.89 -15.40 12.92
CA ARG A 110 2.96 -15.72 11.50
C ARG A 110 4.17 -15.11 10.79
N PHE A 111 4.55 -13.89 11.17
CA PHE A 111 5.67 -13.17 10.58
C PHE A 111 6.94 -13.20 11.42
N ASP A 112 6.97 -14.05 12.44
CA ASP A 112 8.12 -14.25 13.33
C ASP A 112 8.71 -12.93 13.86
N LEU A 113 7.83 -12.02 14.30
CA LEU A 113 8.27 -10.76 14.87
C LEU A 113 8.76 -10.97 16.31
N PRO A 114 9.98 -10.54 16.66
CA PRO A 114 10.59 -10.80 17.96
C PRO A 114 10.09 -9.83 19.03
N ILE A 115 8.79 -9.84 19.29
CA ILE A 115 8.12 -9.04 20.34
C ILE A 115 7.29 -9.96 21.23
N SER A 116 7.26 -9.65 22.53
CA SER A 116 6.51 -10.41 23.54
C SER A 116 5.00 -10.13 23.47
N ASP A 117 4.19 -10.98 24.09
CA ASP A 117 2.74 -10.78 24.21
C ASP A 117 2.40 -9.43 24.88
N LYS A 118 3.16 -9.06 25.91
CA LYS A 118 2.99 -7.77 26.59
C LYS A 118 3.27 -6.58 25.68
N GLU A 119 4.25 -6.68 24.81
CA GLU A 119 4.55 -5.65 23.82
C GLU A 119 3.46 -5.56 22.74
N VAL A 120 2.89 -6.69 22.33
CA VAL A 120 1.71 -6.72 21.44
C VAL A 120 0.53 -6.03 22.12
N GLU A 121 0.23 -6.36 23.38
CA GLU A 121 -0.86 -5.77 24.14
C GLU A 121 -0.70 -4.24 24.32
N ASN A 122 0.54 -3.77 24.43
CA ASN A 122 0.87 -2.35 24.53
C ASN A 122 1.05 -1.67 23.17
N LEU A 123 0.82 -2.36 22.05
CA LEU A 123 1.00 -1.87 20.68
C LEU A 123 2.40 -1.27 20.46
N ALA A 124 3.43 -1.91 20.99
CA ALA A 124 4.80 -1.45 20.89
C ALA A 124 5.31 -1.51 19.44
N TYR A 125 6.04 -0.49 19.01
CA TYR A 125 6.70 -0.48 17.72
C TYR A 125 7.97 -1.33 17.74
N TYR A 126 8.01 -2.34 16.87
CA TYR A 126 9.24 -3.08 16.63
C TYR A 126 10.21 -2.29 15.76
N LYS A 127 11.44 -2.19 16.22
CA LYS A 127 12.53 -1.59 15.46
C LYS A 127 13.73 -2.52 15.48
N PRO A 128 14.20 -3.03 14.33
CA PRO A 128 15.39 -3.86 14.24
C PRO A 128 16.62 -3.15 14.83
N GLY A 129 17.49 -3.92 15.46
CA GLY A 129 18.75 -3.41 15.97
C GLY A 129 19.66 -2.87 14.86
N LYS A 130 20.52 -1.90 15.19
CA LYS A 130 21.42 -1.26 14.20
C LYS A 130 22.34 -2.27 13.49
N ASP A 131 22.64 -3.39 14.13
CA ASP A 131 23.51 -4.42 13.61
C ASP A 131 22.78 -5.59 12.97
N SER A 132 21.45 -5.53 12.89
CA SER A 132 20.66 -6.58 12.22
C SER A 132 21.01 -6.67 10.73
N PRO A 133 21.01 -7.88 10.14
CA PRO A 133 21.32 -8.05 8.73
C PRO A 133 20.38 -7.29 7.80
N GLU A 134 19.11 -7.17 8.17
CA GLU A 134 18.08 -6.42 7.40
C GLU A 134 18.45 -4.93 7.33
N LEU A 135 18.81 -4.33 8.47
CA LEU A 135 19.15 -2.91 8.51
C LEU A 135 20.47 -2.64 7.80
N LYS A 136 21.47 -3.49 7.95
CA LYS A 136 22.74 -3.41 7.21
C LYS A 136 22.49 -3.44 5.71
N TYR A 137 21.76 -4.43 5.21
CA TYR A 137 21.41 -4.53 3.80
C TYR A 137 20.68 -3.27 3.29
N MET A 138 19.64 -2.83 4.01
CA MET A 138 18.90 -1.64 3.65
C MET A 138 19.80 -0.40 3.57
N MET A 139 20.68 -0.22 4.55
CA MET A 139 21.58 0.93 4.61
C MET A 139 22.64 0.90 3.51
N GLU A 140 23.18 -0.27 3.16
CA GLU A 140 24.09 -0.42 2.03
C GLU A 140 23.43 0.01 0.72
N ARG A 141 22.19 -0.49 0.45
CA ARG A 141 21.43 -0.10 -0.74
C ARG A 141 21.14 1.41 -0.74
N ARG A 142 20.73 1.95 0.40
CA ARG A 142 20.43 3.38 0.53
C ARG A 142 21.66 4.27 0.29
N ASN A 143 22.80 3.89 0.85
CA ASN A 143 24.06 4.63 0.67
C ASN A 143 24.56 4.56 -0.77
N ALA A 144 24.44 3.42 -1.44
CA ALA A 144 24.79 3.26 -2.86
C ALA A 144 23.97 4.18 -3.79
N LEU A 145 22.77 4.58 -3.36
CA LEU A 145 21.90 5.54 -4.06
C LEU A 145 22.13 7.00 -3.63
N GLY A 146 23.18 7.31 -2.87
CA GLY A 146 23.52 8.66 -2.44
C GLY A 146 22.88 9.09 -1.11
N GLY A 147 22.36 8.16 -0.31
CA GLY A 147 21.82 8.42 1.01
C GLY A 147 20.29 8.53 1.07
N PHE A 148 19.78 9.17 2.11
CA PHE A 148 18.34 9.28 2.35
C PHE A 148 17.66 10.30 1.44
N LEU A 149 16.39 10.04 1.13
CA LEU A 149 15.51 10.94 0.40
C LEU A 149 14.36 11.42 1.31
N PRO A 150 13.89 12.67 1.13
CA PRO A 150 14.50 13.71 0.30
C PRO A 150 15.79 14.27 0.90
N ILE A 151 16.73 14.66 0.03
CA ILE A 151 17.89 15.46 0.47
C ILE A 151 17.41 16.88 0.67
N ARG A 152 17.42 17.34 1.92
CA ARG A 152 17.02 18.71 2.24
C ARG A 152 18.13 19.68 1.84
N LYS A 153 17.84 20.55 0.88
CA LYS A 153 18.72 21.66 0.51
C LYS A 153 18.38 22.86 1.38
N LYS A 154 19.39 23.53 1.93
CA LYS A 154 19.21 24.78 2.69
C LYS A 154 18.95 26.00 1.80
N GLN A 155 19.31 25.91 0.53
CA GLN A 155 19.12 26.95 -0.45
C GLN A 155 18.41 26.40 -1.67
N GLY A 156 17.45 27.13 -2.16
CA GLY A 156 16.71 26.86 -3.39
C GLY A 156 16.66 28.12 -4.26
N ASN A 157 16.19 27.99 -5.48
CA ASN A 157 15.91 29.16 -6.31
C ASN A 157 14.84 30.02 -5.64
N LYS A 158 15.05 31.35 -5.66
CA LYS A 158 14.03 32.26 -5.21
C LYS A 158 12.82 32.17 -6.13
N LEU A 159 11.65 31.93 -5.56
CA LEU A 159 10.40 31.91 -6.29
C LEU A 159 9.76 33.30 -6.23
N ASN A 160 9.16 33.69 -7.35
CA ASN A 160 8.33 34.88 -7.42
C ASN A 160 6.90 34.48 -7.06
N VAL A 161 6.56 34.55 -5.77
CA VAL A 161 5.25 34.10 -5.25
C VAL A 161 4.20 35.20 -5.44
N PRO A 162 2.92 34.83 -5.72
CA PRO A 162 1.84 35.81 -5.83
C PRO A 162 1.62 36.56 -4.51
N SER A 163 1.17 37.81 -4.60
CA SER A 163 0.76 38.57 -3.43
C SER A 163 -0.52 38.01 -2.82
N ILE A 164 -0.82 38.40 -1.59
CA ILE A 164 -2.06 38.01 -0.89
C ILE A 164 -3.32 38.42 -1.65
N ASP A 165 -3.26 39.50 -2.45
CA ASP A 165 -4.37 40.00 -3.23
C ASP A 165 -4.87 39.05 -4.30
N ALA A 166 -4.00 38.12 -4.76
CA ALA A 166 -4.38 37.05 -5.69
C ALA A 166 -5.44 36.10 -5.09
N PHE A 167 -5.59 36.12 -3.76
CA PHE A 167 -6.52 35.29 -3.00
C PHE A 167 -7.68 36.09 -2.38
N SER A 168 -7.87 37.36 -2.76
CA SER A 168 -8.90 38.25 -2.18
C SER A 168 -10.29 37.62 -2.15
N LYS A 169 -10.70 36.95 -3.25
CA LYS A 169 -11.98 36.24 -3.33
C LYS A 169 -12.21 35.15 -2.29
N GLN A 170 -11.14 34.57 -1.76
CA GLN A 170 -11.19 33.55 -0.71
C GLN A 170 -11.06 34.18 0.70
N LEU A 171 -10.50 35.38 0.80
CA LEU A 171 -10.20 36.03 2.07
C LEU A 171 -11.31 36.98 2.52
N GLU A 172 -12.04 37.57 1.57
CA GLU A 172 -13.09 38.55 1.87
C GLU A 172 -14.32 37.90 2.49
N SER A 173 -14.97 37.00 1.76
CA SER A 173 -16.16 36.28 2.26
C SER A 173 -16.57 35.15 1.32
N SER A 174 -17.26 34.15 1.84
CA SER A 174 -18.01 33.17 1.05
C SER A 174 -19.43 33.67 0.69
N GLY A 175 -19.84 34.84 1.18
CA GLY A 175 -21.23 35.32 1.11
C GLY A 175 -22.16 34.36 1.87
N ASP A 176 -23.35 34.10 1.32
CA ASP A 176 -24.34 33.18 1.90
C ASP A 176 -24.05 31.70 1.61
N ARG A 177 -22.89 31.39 1.05
CA ARG A 177 -22.52 30.01 0.69
C ARG A 177 -21.71 29.34 1.81
N GLU A 178 -22.20 28.24 2.28
CA GLU A 178 -21.44 27.33 3.13
C GLU A 178 -20.35 26.63 2.29
N ILE A 179 -19.11 26.76 2.69
CA ILE A 179 -17.95 26.19 1.99
C ILE A 179 -17.14 25.36 2.97
N SER A 180 -16.88 24.10 2.62
CA SER A 180 -15.96 23.26 3.42
C SER A 180 -14.54 23.80 3.34
N THR A 181 -13.75 23.50 4.37
CA THR A 181 -12.31 23.83 4.38
C THR A 181 -11.55 23.19 3.21
N THR A 182 -11.95 21.99 2.79
CA THR A 182 -11.41 21.34 1.58
C THR A 182 -11.69 22.16 0.33
N MET A 183 -12.90 22.64 0.14
CA MET A 183 -13.23 23.49 -1.02
C MET A 183 -12.53 24.85 -0.99
N ALA A 184 -12.33 25.43 0.18
CA ALA A 184 -11.53 26.64 0.32
C ALA A 184 -10.09 26.40 -0.11
N PHE A 185 -9.47 25.29 0.35
CA PHE A 185 -8.13 24.87 -0.06
C PHE A 185 -8.03 24.64 -1.58
N VAL A 186 -8.98 23.91 -2.17
CA VAL A 186 -9.00 23.64 -3.63
C VAL A 186 -9.05 24.94 -4.45
N ARG A 187 -9.79 25.94 -4.00
CA ARG A 187 -9.82 27.27 -4.65
C ARG A 187 -8.47 28.00 -4.57
N ILE A 188 -7.82 27.95 -3.41
CA ILE A 188 -6.46 28.50 -3.24
C ILE A 188 -5.49 27.77 -4.15
N LEU A 189 -5.53 26.44 -4.15
CA LEU A 189 -4.67 25.61 -4.99
C LEU A 189 -4.88 25.89 -6.48
N THR A 190 -6.15 26.06 -6.93
CA THR A 190 -6.46 26.45 -8.31
C THR A 190 -5.83 27.77 -8.69
N THR A 191 -5.81 28.76 -7.80
CA THR A 191 -5.15 30.05 -8.02
C THR A 191 -3.64 29.88 -8.17
N LEU A 192 -3.03 29.06 -7.32
CA LEU A 192 -1.60 28.76 -7.36
C LEU A 192 -1.18 28.01 -8.63
N VAL A 193 -1.93 26.98 -9.05
CA VAL A 193 -1.65 26.21 -10.27
C VAL A 193 -1.73 27.06 -11.53
N LYS A 194 -2.64 28.05 -11.54
CA LYS A 194 -2.82 28.99 -12.67
C LYS A 194 -1.87 30.19 -12.65
N ASP A 195 -1.08 30.34 -11.59
CA ASP A 195 -0.11 31.43 -11.51
C ASP A 195 1.00 31.25 -12.56
N LYS A 196 1.37 32.35 -13.25
CA LYS A 196 2.32 32.31 -14.37
C LYS A 196 3.76 32.01 -13.94
N ASP A 197 4.11 32.38 -12.74
CA ASP A 197 5.48 32.24 -12.23
C ASP A 197 5.70 30.93 -11.50
N ILE A 198 4.82 30.61 -10.54
CA ILE A 198 5.00 29.42 -9.69
C ILE A 198 4.14 28.21 -10.09
N GLY A 199 3.10 28.41 -10.91
CA GLY A 199 2.17 27.32 -11.23
C GLY A 199 2.85 26.03 -11.73
N LYS A 200 3.89 26.18 -12.56
CA LYS A 200 4.69 25.05 -13.06
C LYS A 200 5.44 24.25 -11.98
N PHE A 201 5.57 24.80 -10.78
CA PHE A 201 6.21 24.14 -9.64
C PHE A 201 5.19 23.55 -8.66
N ILE A 202 3.90 23.80 -8.88
CA ILE A 202 2.81 23.29 -8.05
C ILE A 202 2.30 21.99 -8.66
N VAL A 203 2.53 20.89 -7.99
CA VAL A 203 2.11 19.55 -8.46
C VAL A 203 1.19 18.93 -7.41
N PRO A 204 -0.13 19.02 -7.58
CA PRO A 204 -1.07 18.30 -6.73
C PRO A 204 -0.91 16.79 -6.91
N ILE A 205 -0.80 16.05 -5.81
CA ILE A 205 -0.75 14.59 -5.81
C ILE A 205 -1.98 14.08 -5.08
N VAL A 206 -2.91 13.49 -5.83
CA VAL A 206 -4.19 12.99 -5.32
C VAL A 206 -4.26 11.48 -5.59
N PRO A 207 -4.39 10.63 -4.56
CA PRO A 207 -4.40 9.18 -4.75
C PRO A 207 -5.59 8.69 -5.60
N ASP A 208 -6.83 9.06 -5.22
CA ASP A 208 -8.08 8.61 -5.89
C ASP A 208 -9.26 9.58 -5.70
N GLU A 209 -9.15 10.51 -4.78
CA GLU A 209 -10.30 11.29 -4.28
C GLU A 209 -10.51 12.63 -5.01
N ALA A 210 -9.93 12.83 -6.19
CA ALA A 210 -10.04 14.10 -6.93
C ALA A 210 -11.49 14.59 -7.08
N ARG A 211 -12.39 13.67 -7.42
CA ARG A 211 -13.83 13.96 -7.55
C ARG A 211 -14.45 14.35 -6.21
N THR A 212 -14.20 13.57 -5.17
CA THR A 212 -14.72 13.81 -3.80
C THR A 212 -14.28 15.16 -3.25
N PHE A 213 -13.07 15.60 -3.62
CA PHE A 213 -12.50 16.88 -3.19
C PHE A 213 -12.84 18.05 -4.12
N GLY A 214 -13.59 17.82 -5.19
CA GLY A 214 -13.96 18.87 -6.15
C GLY A 214 -12.78 19.36 -7.00
N MET A 215 -11.79 18.50 -7.26
CA MET A 215 -10.56 18.81 -8.02
C MET A 215 -10.65 18.39 -9.49
N GLU A 216 -11.76 17.86 -9.95
CA GLU A 216 -11.93 17.35 -11.33
C GLU A 216 -11.68 18.41 -12.42
N GLY A 217 -11.89 19.69 -12.12
CA GLY A 217 -11.74 20.79 -13.07
C GLY A 217 -10.41 21.55 -12.96
N MET A 218 -9.41 21.00 -12.27
CA MET A 218 -8.12 21.66 -12.06
C MET A 218 -7.16 21.43 -13.23
#